data_b0e0f4180b012b227cb0eabe27858479
#
_entry.id   b0e0f4180b012b227cb0eabe27858479
#
_cell.length_a   1.000
_cell.length_b   1.000
_cell.length_c   1.000
_cell.angle_alpha   90.00
_cell.angle_beta   90.00
_cell.angle_gamma   90.00
#
_symmetry.space_group_name_H-M   'P 1'
#
loop_
_entity.id
_entity.type
_entity.pdbx_description
1 polymer ?
#
loop_
_entity_poly.entity_id
_entity_poly.type
_entity_poly.pdbx_seq_one_letter_code
_entity_poly.pdbx_strand_id
1 'polypeptide(L)'
;MKKILLRIWKILPNSEWLRGTLIWLITPKFLVGVVGVIFNTSQQILLFKHTYRHKYPWGLPGGWLKHGELPMQALQREILEETGLTVKVLRPLLVDGDNDWPRVDLIFLCEIVDGEFSSSDEVYSVKFFNTDQLPDIMPPQKRMISKIVKEMFS
;
A
#
# COMPACT_ATOMS: atom_id res chain seq x y z
N MET A 1 2.38 21.05 25.34
CA MET A 1 1.34 20.07 25.02
C MET A 1 1.42 18.79 25.87
N LYS A 2 2.53 18.03 25.92
CA LYS A 2 2.64 16.77 26.70
C LYS A 2 2.23 16.86 28.18
N LYS A 3 2.60 17.96 28.90
CA LYS A 3 2.27 18.13 30.33
C LYS A 3 0.78 18.35 30.60
N ILE A 4 0.05 18.99 29.66
CA ILE A 4 -1.39 19.23 29.76
C ILE A 4 -2.15 17.95 29.53
N LEU A 5 -1.77 17.17 28.50
CA LEU A 5 -2.34 15.86 28.22
C LEU A 5 -2.18 14.88 29.39
N LEU A 6 -1.02 14.86 30.04
CA LEU A 6 -0.78 14.05 31.24
C LEU A 6 -1.65 14.45 32.43
N ARG A 7 -1.94 15.76 32.62
CA ARG A 7 -2.85 16.23 33.66
C ARG A 7 -4.28 15.82 33.36
N ILE A 8 -4.76 15.99 32.13
CA ILE A 8 -6.09 15.57 31.69
C ILE A 8 -6.23 14.05 31.88
N TRP A 9 -5.20 13.27 31.51
CA TRP A 9 -5.20 11.81 31.68
C TRP A 9 -5.36 11.35 33.12
N LYS A 10 -4.79 12.09 34.09
CA LYS A 10 -4.88 11.77 35.53
C LYS A 10 -6.24 12.11 36.14
N ILE A 11 -6.99 13.06 35.56
CA ILE A 11 -8.29 13.51 36.05
C ILE A 11 -9.45 12.75 35.39
N LEU A 12 -9.23 12.15 34.23
CA LEU A 12 -10.25 11.38 33.51
C LEU A 12 -10.66 10.13 34.31
N PRO A 13 -11.99 9.87 34.41
CA PRO A 13 -12.50 8.64 34.98
C PRO A 13 -11.80 7.42 34.35
N ASN A 14 -11.68 6.32 35.11
CA ASN A 14 -11.01 5.10 34.66
C ASN A 14 -11.87 4.31 33.64
N SER A 15 -12.52 5.02 32.73
CA SER A 15 -13.35 4.50 31.65
C SER A 15 -12.50 4.37 30.38
N GLU A 16 -12.26 3.15 29.95
CA GLU A 16 -11.51 2.84 28.73
C GLU A 16 -12.13 3.50 27.48
N TRP A 17 -13.46 3.58 27.43
CA TRP A 17 -14.19 4.20 26.33
C TRP A 17 -13.90 5.70 26.23
N LEU A 18 -13.96 6.46 27.34
CA LEU A 18 -13.68 7.90 27.36
C LEU A 18 -12.23 8.20 26.99
N ARG A 19 -11.29 7.41 27.52
CA ARG A 19 -9.86 7.53 27.20
C ARG A 19 -9.59 7.23 25.73
N GLY A 20 -10.17 6.15 25.21
CA GLY A 20 -10.07 5.78 23.79
C GLY A 20 -10.60 6.85 22.86
N THR A 21 -11.79 7.40 23.15
CA THR A 21 -12.40 8.49 22.38
C THR A 21 -11.55 9.74 22.38
N LEU A 22 -11.01 10.14 23.54
CA LEU A 22 -10.15 11.31 23.63
C LEU A 22 -8.85 11.13 22.84
N ILE A 23 -8.19 9.98 22.96
CA ILE A 23 -6.99 9.66 22.17
C ILE A 23 -7.34 9.73 20.69
N TRP A 24 -8.46 9.10 20.29
CA TRP A 24 -8.90 9.09 18.88
C TRP A 24 -9.11 10.52 18.35
N LEU A 25 -9.68 11.43 19.14
CA LEU A 25 -9.91 12.83 18.73
C LEU A 25 -8.63 13.62 18.53
N ILE A 26 -7.63 13.44 19.40
CA ILE A 26 -6.41 14.27 19.42
C ILE A 26 -5.23 13.66 18.65
N THR A 27 -5.33 12.37 18.28
CA THR A 27 -4.24 11.70 17.55
C THR A 27 -4.37 12.00 16.04
N PRO A 28 -3.27 12.35 15.36
CA PRO A 28 -3.26 12.44 13.90
C PRO A 28 -3.74 11.13 13.27
N LYS A 29 -4.56 11.23 12.21
CA LYS A 29 -5.03 10.09 11.44
C LYS A 29 -4.22 9.99 10.17
N PHE A 30 -3.87 8.76 9.81
CA PHE A 30 -3.18 8.46 8.58
C PHE A 30 -4.00 7.49 7.74
N LEU A 31 -4.02 7.71 6.44
CA LEU A 31 -4.43 6.68 5.49
C LEU A 31 -3.31 5.65 5.39
N VAL A 32 -3.66 4.39 5.50
CA VAL A 32 -2.68 3.30 5.37
C VAL A 32 -2.93 2.58 4.05
N GLY A 33 -1.97 2.69 3.14
CA GLY A 33 -1.92 1.96 1.88
C GLY A 33 -1.17 0.65 2.04
N VAL A 34 -1.56 -0.34 1.24
CA VAL A 34 -0.84 -1.61 1.06
C VAL A 34 -0.46 -1.74 -0.40
N VAL A 35 0.82 -2.02 -0.67
CA VAL A 35 1.38 -2.04 -2.02
C VAL A 35 2.12 -3.35 -2.25
N GLY A 36 1.84 -3.99 -3.38
CA GLY A 36 2.49 -5.22 -3.82
C GLY A 36 3.59 -4.95 -4.84
N VAL A 37 4.72 -5.61 -4.68
CA VAL A 37 5.80 -5.68 -5.65
C VAL A 37 5.90 -7.12 -6.10
N ILE A 38 5.69 -7.35 -7.38
CA ILE A 38 5.65 -8.68 -7.99
C ILE A 38 6.63 -8.70 -9.15
N PHE A 39 7.61 -9.59 -9.09
CA PHE A 39 8.54 -9.82 -10.20
C PHE A 39 8.27 -11.17 -10.87
N ASN A 40 8.49 -11.23 -12.18
CA ASN A 40 8.56 -12.50 -12.89
C ASN A 40 9.99 -13.08 -12.87
N THR A 41 10.17 -14.25 -13.48
CA THR A 41 11.48 -14.92 -13.59
C THR A 41 12.52 -14.13 -14.39
N SER A 42 12.08 -13.19 -15.23
CA SER A 42 12.94 -12.26 -15.98
C SER A 42 13.22 -10.95 -15.25
N GLN A 43 12.92 -10.87 -13.94
CA GLN A 43 13.08 -9.69 -13.08
C GLN A 43 12.27 -8.46 -13.57
N GLN A 44 11.22 -8.66 -14.36
CA GLN A 44 10.30 -7.62 -14.76
C GLN A 44 9.25 -7.41 -13.65
N ILE A 45 8.86 -6.17 -13.42
CA ILE A 45 7.88 -5.79 -12.40
C ILE A 45 6.47 -5.71 -12.99
N LEU A 46 5.49 -6.24 -12.25
CA LEU A 46 4.08 -6.15 -12.61
C LEU A 46 3.52 -4.79 -12.26
N LEU A 47 2.89 -4.15 -13.23
CA LEU A 47 2.14 -2.90 -13.04
C LEU A 47 0.71 -3.07 -13.53
N PHE A 48 -0.20 -2.36 -12.86
CA PHE A 48 -1.62 -2.26 -13.20
C PHE A 48 -1.90 -0.97 -13.95
N LYS A 49 -2.71 -1.04 -15.01
CA LYS A 49 -3.20 0.12 -15.74
C LYS A 49 -4.56 0.52 -15.20
N HIS A 50 -4.61 1.63 -14.47
CA HIS A 50 -5.84 2.13 -13.86
C HIS A 50 -6.70 2.90 -14.84
N THR A 51 -8.01 2.73 -14.77
CA THR A 51 -9.00 3.37 -15.65
C THR A 51 -9.16 4.86 -15.37
N TYR A 52 -9.01 5.26 -14.10
CA TYR A 52 -9.27 6.63 -13.59
C TYR A 52 -8.04 7.54 -13.57
N ARG A 53 -6.84 7.03 -13.93
CA ARG A 53 -5.60 7.82 -13.94
C ARG A 53 -5.24 8.23 -15.36
N HIS A 54 -5.38 9.52 -15.68
CA HIS A 54 -5.08 10.01 -17.03
C HIS A 54 -3.59 10.28 -17.27
N LYS A 55 -2.90 10.92 -16.32
CA LYS A 55 -1.49 11.33 -16.49
C LYS A 55 -0.50 10.19 -16.23
N TYR A 56 -0.76 9.38 -15.22
CA TYR A 56 0.09 8.26 -14.81
C TYR A 56 -0.78 7.01 -14.69
N PRO A 57 -1.17 6.40 -15.82
CA PRO A 57 -2.14 5.32 -15.82
C PRO A 57 -1.60 4.03 -15.17
N TRP A 58 -0.30 3.85 -15.18
CA TRP A 58 0.33 2.68 -14.60
C TRP A 58 0.73 2.90 -13.14
N GLY A 59 0.63 1.85 -12.35
CA GLY A 59 1.02 1.87 -10.94
C GLY A 59 1.26 0.48 -10.39
N LEU A 60 1.89 0.42 -9.22
CA LEU A 60 2.01 -0.81 -8.46
C LEU A 60 0.63 -1.28 -7.98
N PRO A 61 0.39 -2.62 -7.93
CA PRO A 61 -0.82 -3.18 -7.34
C PRO A 61 -0.95 -2.78 -5.86
N GLY A 62 -2.16 -2.52 -5.42
CA GLY A 62 -2.43 -2.20 -4.02
C GLY A 62 -3.67 -1.34 -3.82
N GLY A 63 -4.00 -1.13 -2.56
CA GLY A 63 -5.20 -0.39 -2.17
C GLY A 63 -5.12 0.11 -0.73
N TRP A 64 -6.26 0.24 -0.09
CA TRP A 64 -6.37 0.79 1.25
C TRP A 64 -6.62 -0.28 2.30
N LEU A 65 -5.93 -0.14 3.44
CA LEU A 65 -6.20 -0.96 4.62
C LEU A 65 -7.56 -0.56 5.21
N LYS A 66 -8.47 -1.52 5.38
CA LYS A 66 -9.76 -1.33 6.04
C LYS A 66 -9.62 -1.58 7.56
N HIS A 67 -10.51 -0.99 8.34
CA HIS A 67 -10.54 -1.21 9.78
C HIS A 67 -10.75 -2.69 10.11
N GLY A 68 -9.92 -3.23 11.02
CA GLY A 68 -9.99 -4.61 11.45
C GLY A 68 -9.33 -5.64 10.53
N GLU A 69 -8.71 -5.18 9.44
CA GLU A 69 -8.03 -6.03 8.47
C GLU A 69 -6.52 -6.05 8.70
N LEU A 70 -5.88 -7.20 8.48
CA LEU A 70 -4.41 -7.26 8.49
C LEU A 70 -3.84 -6.76 7.15
N PRO A 71 -2.70 -6.05 7.14
CA PRO A 71 -2.14 -5.47 5.92
C PRO A 71 -1.91 -6.46 4.77
N MET A 72 -1.45 -7.68 5.08
CA MET A 72 -1.26 -8.72 4.06
C MET A 72 -2.58 -9.19 3.46
N GLN A 73 -3.63 -9.30 4.28
CA GLN A 73 -4.98 -9.69 3.83
C GLN A 73 -5.59 -8.59 2.97
N ALA A 74 -5.42 -7.32 3.36
CA ALA A 74 -5.85 -6.18 2.57
C ALA A 74 -5.24 -6.21 1.17
N LEU A 75 -3.92 -6.42 1.07
CA LEU A 75 -3.23 -6.49 -0.21
C LEU A 75 -3.73 -7.64 -1.09
N GLN A 76 -3.90 -8.83 -0.51
CA GLN A 76 -4.42 -10.00 -1.23
C GLN A 76 -5.85 -9.75 -1.74
N ARG A 77 -6.71 -9.16 -0.91
CA ARG A 77 -8.08 -8.80 -1.28
C ARG A 77 -8.11 -7.78 -2.41
N GLU A 78 -7.36 -6.67 -2.30
CA GLU A 78 -7.32 -5.63 -3.34
C GLU A 78 -6.87 -6.20 -4.69
N ILE A 79 -5.78 -6.96 -4.73
CA ILE A 79 -5.30 -7.56 -5.98
C ILE A 79 -6.34 -8.53 -6.57
N LEU A 80 -6.98 -9.34 -5.73
CA LEU A 80 -8.01 -10.27 -6.18
C LEU A 80 -9.25 -9.53 -6.71
N GLU A 81 -9.74 -8.52 -5.97
CA GLU A 81 -10.92 -7.71 -6.35
C GLU A 81 -10.67 -6.95 -7.66
N GLU A 82 -9.48 -6.39 -7.84
CA GLU A 82 -9.14 -5.57 -9.01
C GLU A 82 -8.79 -6.38 -10.25
N THR A 83 -8.29 -7.61 -10.11
CA THR A 83 -7.67 -8.33 -11.25
C THR A 83 -8.04 -9.80 -11.38
N GLY A 84 -8.67 -10.40 -10.38
CA GLY A 84 -8.89 -11.85 -10.33
C GLY A 84 -7.64 -12.68 -9.99
N LEU A 85 -6.47 -12.04 -9.83
CA LEU A 85 -5.23 -12.73 -9.50
C LEU A 85 -5.16 -13.01 -8.00
N THR A 86 -4.73 -14.22 -7.65
CA THR A 86 -4.43 -14.60 -6.28
C THR A 86 -2.94 -14.50 -6.02
N VAL A 87 -2.55 -13.75 -5.00
CA VAL A 87 -1.15 -13.56 -4.63
C VAL A 87 -0.85 -14.10 -3.24
N LYS A 88 0.38 -14.55 -3.07
CA LYS A 88 0.97 -14.84 -1.76
C LYS A 88 1.92 -13.72 -1.38
N VAL A 89 1.70 -13.14 -0.20
CA VAL A 89 2.62 -12.16 0.38
C VAL A 89 3.79 -12.90 1.02
N LEU A 90 5.00 -12.61 0.53
CA LEU A 90 6.22 -13.30 0.97
C LEU A 90 6.86 -12.62 2.19
N ARG A 91 7.07 -11.30 2.10
CA ARG A 91 7.69 -10.52 3.17
C ARG A 91 7.46 -9.01 2.96
N PRO A 92 7.56 -8.21 4.05
CA PRO A 92 7.64 -6.76 3.90
C PRO A 92 8.96 -6.37 3.22
N LEU A 93 8.92 -5.29 2.43
CA LEU A 93 10.09 -4.68 1.79
C LEU A 93 10.47 -3.38 2.50
N LEU A 94 9.53 -2.43 2.55
CA LEU A 94 9.75 -1.14 3.19
C LEU A 94 8.42 -0.51 3.64
N VAL A 95 8.54 0.50 4.46
CA VAL A 95 7.46 1.42 4.80
C VAL A 95 7.83 2.79 4.22
N ASP A 96 6.91 3.41 3.50
CA ASP A 96 7.08 4.74 2.94
C ASP A 96 6.02 5.69 3.47
N GLY A 97 6.28 6.98 3.42
CA GLY A 97 5.37 8.02 3.89
C GLY A 97 5.32 9.17 2.90
N ASP A 98 4.20 9.88 2.91
CA ASP A 98 4.03 11.09 2.11
C ASP A 98 4.19 12.32 3.02
N ASN A 99 4.98 13.30 2.57
CA ASN A 99 5.18 14.54 3.34
C ASN A 99 4.01 15.53 3.17
N ASP A 100 3.28 15.44 2.08
CA ASP A 100 2.20 16.37 1.72
C ASP A 100 0.84 15.85 2.19
N TRP A 101 0.70 14.54 2.35
CA TRP A 101 -0.54 13.88 2.76
C TRP A 101 -0.32 12.96 3.97
N PRO A 102 -1.27 12.88 4.92
CA PRO A 102 -1.17 11.96 6.06
C PRO A 102 -1.37 10.51 5.60
N ARG A 103 -0.38 9.97 4.91
CA ARG A 103 -0.38 8.63 4.31
C ARG A 103 0.87 7.87 4.70
N VAL A 104 0.68 6.58 4.95
CA VAL A 104 1.75 5.59 5.15
C VAL A 104 1.46 4.40 4.25
N ASP A 105 2.42 3.99 3.44
CA ASP A 105 2.34 2.82 2.57
C ASP A 105 3.20 1.68 3.13
N LEU A 106 2.60 0.51 3.23
CA LEU A 106 3.26 -0.75 3.59
C LEU A 106 3.52 -1.53 2.31
N ILE A 107 4.79 -1.71 1.95
CA ILE A 107 5.20 -2.33 0.70
C ILE A 107 5.65 -3.77 0.94
N PHE A 108 5.10 -4.71 0.17
CA PHE A 108 5.35 -6.14 0.31
C PHE A 108 5.85 -6.76 -0.99
N LEU A 109 6.76 -7.71 -0.88
CA LEU A 109 7.10 -8.64 -1.96
C LEU A 109 6.02 -9.71 -2.04
N CYS A 110 5.51 -9.93 -3.26
CA CYS A 110 4.47 -10.92 -3.52
C CYS A 110 4.82 -11.79 -4.72
N GLU A 111 4.18 -12.96 -4.79
CA GLU A 111 4.16 -13.83 -5.96
C GLU A 111 2.73 -14.14 -6.37
N ILE A 112 2.47 -14.27 -7.67
CA ILE A 112 1.18 -14.76 -8.18
C ILE A 112 1.20 -16.28 -8.00
N VAL A 113 0.17 -16.81 -7.34
CA VAL A 113 0.04 -18.25 -7.06
C VAL A 113 -1.11 -18.89 -7.80
N ASP A 114 -2.13 -18.10 -8.21
CA ASP A 114 -3.31 -18.59 -8.91
C ASP A 114 -4.08 -17.46 -9.61
N GLY A 115 -5.11 -17.80 -10.38
CA GLY A 115 -6.04 -16.87 -11.01
C GLY A 115 -5.62 -16.46 -12.41
N GLU A 116 -6.62 -16.00 -13.17
CA GLU A 116 -6.44 -15.40 -14.49
C GLU A 116 -6.85 -13.92 -14.44
N PHE A 117 -6.14 -13.08 -15.18
CA PHE A 117 -6.47 -11.67 -15.23
C PHE A 117 -7.87 -11.45 -15.78
N SER A 118 -8.69 -10.75 -15.03
CA SER A 118 -9.99 -10.21 -15.44
C SER A 118 -10.00 -8.71 -15.16
N SER A 119 -10.35 -7.90 -16.16
CA SER A 119 -10.47 -6.46 -15.99
C SER A 119 -11.61 -6.11 -15.04
N SER A 120 -11.41 -5.06 -14.26
CA SER A 120 -12.42 -4.47 -13.37
C SER A 120 -12.73 -3.03 -13.77
N ASP A 121 -13.63 -2.39 -13.02
CA ASP A 121 -13.91 -0.96 -13.20
C ASP A 121 -12.67 -0.09 -12.86
N GLU A 122 -11.73 -0.60 -12.05
CA GLU A 122 -10.55 0.13 -11.60
C GLU A 122 -9.29 -0.20 -12.40
N VAL A 123 -9.14 -1.46 -12.87
CA VAL A 123 -7.94 -1.94 -13.58
C VAL A 123 -8.30 -2.47 -14.96
N TYR A 124 -7.82 -1.76 -15.98
CA TYR A 124 -8.03 -2.11 -17.39
C TYR A 124 -7.13 -3.25 -17.87
N SER A 125 -5.86 -3.25 -17.46
CA SER A 125 -4.90 -4.28 -17.84
C SER A 125 -3.75 -4.40 -16.87
N VAL A 126 -3.05 -5.53 -16.89
CA VAL A 126 -1.83 -5.78 -16.12
C VAL A 126 -0.71 -6.16 -17.08
N LYS A 127 0.53 -5.72 -16.79
CA LYS A 127 1.68 -6.03 -17.63
C LYS A 127 2.98 -6.01 -16.83
N PHE A 128 3.90 -6.91 -17.19
CA PHE A 128 5.28 -6.88 -16.71
C PHE A 128 6.13 -5.92 -17.54
N PHE A 129 6.96 -5.11 -16.85
CA PHE A 129 7.86 -4.14 -17.45
C PHE A 129 9.28 -4.35 -16.96
N ASN A 130 10.25 -4.10 -17.83
CA ASN A 130 11.64 -3.99 -17.43
C ASN A 130 11.79 -2.79 -16.47
N THR A 131 12.53 -2.97 -15.41
CA THR A 131 12.66 -1.95 -14.34
C THR A 131 13.44 -0.71 -14.76
N ASP A 132 14.22 -0.80 -15.83
CA ASP A 132 14.92 0.30 -16.50
C ASP A 132 14.06 1.03 -17.55
N GLN A 133 12.95 0.42 -18.02
CA GLN A 133 12.05 0.93 -19.05
C GLN A 133 10.60 1.00 -18.55
N LEU A 134 10.40 1.65 -17.42
CA LEU A 134 9.08 1.81 -16.83
C LEU A 134 8.21 2.76 -17.67
N PRO A 135 6.91 2.47 -17.81
CA PRO A 135 5.96 3.35 -18.48
C PRO A 135 5.70 4.63 -17.65
N ASP A 136 4.71 5.42 -18.05
CA ASP A 136 4.28 6.61 -17.30
C ASP A 136 3.66 6.21 -15.95
N ILE A 137 4.48 6.21 -14.91
CA ILE A 137 4.13 5.98 -13.51
C ILE A 137 4.43 7.22 -12.68
N MET A 138 3.78 7.32 -11.52
CA MET A 138 4.01 8.43 -10.58
C MET A 138 5.49 8.47 -10.13
N PRO A 139 6.13 9.66 -10.10
CA PRO A 139 7.52 9.80 -9.71
C PRO A 139 7.89 9.19 -8.34
N PRO A 140 7.04 9.27 -7.29
CA PRO A 140 7.32 8.56 -6.04
C PRO A 140 7.42 7.04 -6.22
N GLN A 141 6.51 6.43 -6.98
CA GLN A 141 6.56 4.99 -7.24
C GLN A 141 7.78 4.58 -8.07
N LYS A 142 8.20 5.42 -9.03
CA LYS A 142 9.42 5.18 -9.80
C LYS A 142 10.66 5.16 -8.90
N ARG A 143 10.77 6.09 -7.96
CA ARG A 143 11.86 6.11 -6.97
C ARG A 143 11.83 4.89 -6.06
N MET A 144 10.64 4.51 -5.59
CA MET A 144 10.43 3.32 -4.76
C MET A 144 10.88 2.05 -5.47
N ILE A 145 10.44 1.84 -6.73
CA ILE A 145 10.85 0.68 -7.54
C ILE A 145 12.37 0.65 -7.70
N SER A 146 13.00 1.77 -8.04
CA SER A 146 14.46 1.86 -8.21
C SER A 146 15.22 1.48 -6.93
N LYS A 147 14.71 1.90 -5.77
CA LYS A 147 15.30 1.53 -4.46
C LYS A 147 15.18 0.04 -4.21
N ILE A 148 14.00 -0.53 -4.41
CA ILE A 148 13.73 -1.97 -4.19
C ILE A 148 14.59 -2.83 -5.11
N VAL A 149 14.65 -2.48 -6.41
CA VAL A 149 15.47 -3.21 -7.39
C VAL A 149 16.94 -3.23 -7.00
N LYS A 150 17.47 -2.08 -6.58
CA LYS A 150 18.84 -1.97 -6.10
C LYS A 150 19.10 -2.84 -4.88
N GLU A 151 18.19 -2.90 -3.92
CA GLU A 151 18.36 -3.71 -2.70
C GLU A 151 18.20 -5.22 -2.97
N MET A 152 17.41 -5.61 -3.97
CA MET A 152 17.11 -7.02 -4.25
C MET A 152 18.07 -7.68 -5.24
N PHE A 153 18.62 -6.91 -6.19
CA PHE A 153 19.38 -7.46 -7.33
C PHE A 153 20.81 -6.88 -7.46
N SER A 154 21.28 -6.10 -6.48
CA SER A 154 22.68 -5.68 -6.32
C SER A 154 23.38 -6.57 -5.33
#